data_23000920a783620d0383212ffbde7509
#
_entry.id   23000920a783620d0383212ffbde7509
#
_cell.length_a   1.000
_cell.length_b   1.000
_cell.length_c   1.000
_cell.angle_alpha   90.00
_cell.angle_beta   90.00
_cell.angle_gamma   90.00
#
_symmetry.space_group_name_H-M   'P 1'
#
loop_
_entity.id
_entity.type
_entity.pdbx_description
1 polymer ?
#
loop_
_entity_poly.entity_id
_entity_poly.type
_entity_poly.pdbx_seq_one_letter_code
_entity_poly.pdbx_strand_id
1 'polypeptide(L)'
;MDRRLFLLSSLAGVADPVTPVLQATAPAPSTAPVTQSGDAAFDAWSQAFLTRAIAAGWPEDVLRRHLAGLTPDPMVIAADRRQPEFSRSTGDYMHAAVSDTRVATGRQKRTELSSWLDLIQNRYGVDGPILVGIWGLESGFGVAQGEFDVVRSLATLAADGRRRGWAESELYATMRIIAAGQAARDQLKGSWAGAMGQTQLEPSEFVRRAVDIDGDGKPDIWRSPPDALGSTANILSMAGWIRGASWAREVILPSGFDYSVTEGPKNPPAWWTALGVKRADGADWNAVDSGQACSLIAPAGAAGPAFLVFPNHFVIRTYNNSTSYALAVGLVADGVSGAPPLVTRWPVEAPISQAARTGAQAALIKLGFDPGAPDGVIGTKTRAALRSWQASRKLVADGHLTAELASSLQVEAAGAAPTTP
;
A
#
# COMPACT_ATOMS: atom_id res chain seq x y z
N MET A 1 -10.86 -0.77 13.14
CA MET A 1 -10.09 0.36 12.57
C MET A 1 -9.61 -0.09 11.21
N ASP A 2 -10.31 0.33 10.20
CA ASP A 2 -10.06 -0.10 8.83
C ASP A 2 -8.85 0.67 8.28
N ARG A 3 -7.76 -0.02 7.99
CA ARG A 3 -6.46 0.59 7.66
C ARG A 3 -6.07 0.44 6.19
N ARG A 4 -7.06 0.26 5.29
CA ARG A 4 -6.73 0.01 3.89
C ARG A 4 -7.46 0.91 2.93
N LEU A 5 -6.85 2.01 2.71
CA LEU A 5 -7.15 2.95 1.64
C LEU A 5 -5.83 3.36 0.97
N PHE A 6 -5.12 2.44 0.34
CA PHE A 6 -3.98 2.84 -0.47
C PHE A 6 -4.16 2.50 -1.94
N LEU A 7 -4.06 3.55 -2.71
CA LEU A 7 -3.98 3.70 -4.14
C LEU A 7 -3.40 2.48 -4.85
N LEU A 8 -4.26 1.81 -5.59
CA LEU A 8 -3.84 0.91 -6.65
C LEU A 8 -3.22 1.74 -7.77
N SER A 9 -1.91 1.76 -7.84
CA SER A 9 -1.24 2.13 -9.06
C SER A 9 -1.52 1.04 -10.10
N SER A 10 -2.17 1.45 -11.19
CA SER A 10 -2.38 0.61 -12.36
C SER A 10 -1.04 0.15 -12.95
N LEU A 11 -0.60 -1.04 -12.60
CA LEU A 11 0.25 -1.80 -13.49
C LEU A 11 -0.68 -2.40 -14.55
N ALA A 12 -0.56 -1.95 -15.76
CA ALA A 12 -1.20 -2.56 -16.93
C ALA A 12 -0.70 -4.00 -17.02
N GLY A 13 -1.45 -4.93 -16.45
CA GLY A 13 -1.20 -6.36 -16.56
C GLY A 13 -1.54 -6.79 -17.99
N VAL A 14 -0.55 -7.32 -18.67
CA VAL A 14 -0.73 -8.06 -19.92
C VAL A 14 -1.68 -9.22 -19.61
N ALA A 15 -2.82 -9.26 -20.30
CA ALA A 15 -3.77 -10.34 -20.19
C ALA A 15 -3.14 -11.61 -20.81
N ASP A 16 -2.82 -12.59 -19.97
CA ASP A 16 -2.47 -13.91 -20.42
C ASP A 16 -3.68 -14.61 -21.05
N PRO A 17 -3.52 -15.32 -22.18
CA PRO A 17 -4.62 -16.00 -22.84
C PRO A 17 -5.14 -17.16 -21.98
N VAL A 18 -6.44 -17.15 -21.71
CA VAL A 18 -7.17 -18.18 -21.01
C VAL A 18 -7.13 -19.47 -21.83
N THR A 19 -6.45 -20.50 -21.34
CA THR A 19 -6.53 -21.85 -21.92
C THR A 19 -7.89 -22.47 -21.56
N PRO A 20 -8.70 -22.95 -22.52
CA PRO A 20 -10.01 -23.51 -22.21
C PRO A 20 -9.88 -24.91 -21.64
N VAL A 21 -10.50 -25.14 -20.49
CA VAL A 21 -10.66 -26.47 -19.86
C VAL A 21 -12.06 -26.98 -20.16
N LEU A 22 -12.10 -28.10 -20.92
CA LEU A 22 -13.19 -29.08 -21.09
C LEU A 22 -14.57 -28.60 -21.57
N GLN A 23 -14.89 -28.97 -22.79
CA GLN A 23 -16.25 -29.00 -23.35
C GLN A 23 -17.08 -30.12 -22.69
N ALA A 24 -17.90 -29.74 -21.71
CA ALA A 24 -19.13 -30.44 -21.41
C ALA A 24 -20.26 -29.71 -22.14
N THR A 25 -21.17 -30.43 -22.78
CA THR A 25 -22.36 -29.87 -23.48
C THR A 25 -23.15 -29.03 -22.47
N ALA A 26 -23.05 -27.70 -22.62
CA ALA A 26 -23.68 -26.76 -21.72
C ALA A 26 -25.22 -26.78 -21.90
N PRO A 27 -26.00 -26.86 -20.81
CA PRO A 27 -27.43 -26.59 -20.87
C PRO A 27 -27.67 -25.17 -21.38
N ALA A 28 -28.81 -24.94 -22.06
CA ALA A 28 -29.16 -23.62 -22.57
C ALA A 28 -29.08 -22.57 -21.44
N PRO A 29 -28.52 -21.36 -21.72
CA PRO A 29 -28.35 -20.36 -20.68
C PRO A 29 -29.70 -19.97 -20.05
N SER A 30 -29.75 -19.96 -18.72
CA SER A 30 -30.93 -19.53 -18.00
C SER A 30 -31.16 -18.03 -18.19
N THR A 31 -32.38 -17.66 -18.60
CA THR A 31 -32.77 -16.25 -18.76
C THR A 31 -33.19 -15.58 -17.43
N ALA A 32 -33.22 -16.33 -16.33
CA ALA A 32 -33.57 -15.78 -15.03
C ALA A 32 -32.53 -14.75 -14.56
N PRO A 33 -32.96 -13.62 -13.99
CA PRO A 33 -32.04 -12.64 -13.44
C PRO A 33 -31.18 -13.26 -12.33
N VAL A 34 -29.92 -12.85 -12.25
CA VAL A 34 -28.98 -13.37 -11.27
C VAL A 34 -29.19 -12.75 -9.88
N THR A 35 -29.56 -11.47 -9.88
CA THR A 35 -29.87 -10.72 -8.64
C THR A 35 -31.22 -10.02 -8.77
N GLN A 36 -31.88 -9.86 -7.64
CA GLN A 36 -33.07 -9.03 -7.45
C GLN A 36 -32.84 -8.24 -6.16
N SER A 37 -31.85 -7.36 -6.20
CA SER A 37 -31.36 -6.64 -5.02
C SER A 37 -32.25 -5.48 -4.60
N GLY A 38 -33.13 -5.02 -5.47
CA GLY A 38 -33.88 -3.78 -5.34
C GLY A 38 -33.08 -2.55 -5.82
N ASP A 39 -31.82 -2.72 -6.20
CA ASP A 39 -30.99 -1.71 -6.85
C ASP A 39 -30.86 -2.04 -8.33
N ALA A 40 -31.55 -1.27 -9.18
CA ALA A 40 -31.60 -1.53 -10.60
C ALA A 40 -30.21 -1.43 -11.29
N ALA A 41 -29.31 -0.60 -10.80
CA ALA A 41 -27.96 -0.46 -11.34
C ALA A 41 -27.11 -1.68 -11.01
N PHE A 42 -27.20 -2.19 -9.78
CA PHE A 42 -26.55 -3.41 -9.34
C PHE A 42 -27.06 -4.63 -10.12
N ASP A 43 -28.36 -4.76 -10.27
CA ASP A 43 -28.99 -5.88 -10.99
C ASP A 43 -28.60 -5.87 -12.48
N ALA A 44 -28.61 -4.71 -13.13
CA ALA A 44 -28.18 -4.55 -14.51
C ALA A 44 -26.69 -4.90 -14.70
N TRP A 45 -25.83 -4.42 -13.78
CA TRP A 45 -24.40 -4.77 -13.80
C TRP A 45 -24.21 -6.28 -13.63
N SER A 46 -24.87 -6.88 -12.64
CA SER A 46 -24.76 -8.30 -12.30
C SER A 46 -25.13 -9.18 -13.49
N GLN A 47 -26.24 -8.86 -14.18
CA GLN A 47 -26.67 -9.57 -15.38
C GLN A 47 -25.65 -9.40 -16.53
N ALA A 48 -25.14 -8.19 -16.77
CA ALA A 48 -24.16 -7.92 -17.78
C ALA A 48 -22.80 -8.62 -17.47
N PHE A 49 -22.38 -8.64 -16.21
CA PHE A 49 -21.19 -9.36 -15.76
C PHE A 49 -21.34 -10.87 -16.02
N LEU A 50 -22.46 -11.46 -15.60
CA LEU A 50 -22.74 -12.88 -15.84
C LEU A 50 -22.64 -13.23 -17.33
N THR A 51 -23.30 -12.44 -18.20
CA THR A 51 -23.30 -12.66 -19.67
C THR A 51 -21.88 -12.63 -20.24
N ARG A 52 -21.06 -11.65 -19.85
CA ARG A 52 -19.66 -11.56 -20.28
C ARG A 52 -18.81 -12.71 -19.74
N ALA A 53 -19.02 -13.11 -18.50
CA ALA A 53 -18.26 -14.18 -17.88
C ALA A 53 -18.57 -15.54 -18.55
N ILE A 54 -19.83 -15.84 -18.83
CA ILE A 54 -20.21 -17.06 -19.56
C ILE A 54 -19.62 -17.06 -20.97
N ALA A 55 -19.69 -15.93 -21.68
CA ALA A 55 -19.09 -15.78 -23.00
C ALA A 55 -17.55 -15.96 -22.98
N ALA A 56 -16.90 -15.66 -21.85
CA ALA A 56 -15.48 -15.89 -21.60
C ALA A 56 -15.15 -17.31 -21.12
N GLY A 57 -16.14 -18.23 -21.10
CA GLY A 57 -15.95 -19.64 -20.76
C GLY A 57 -16.07 -19.99 -19.27
N TRP A 58 -16.61 -19.10 -18.45
CA TRP A 58 -16.84 -19.43 -17.04
C TRP A 58 -18.07 -20.31 -16.87
N PRO A 59 -18.04 -21.32 -15.96
CA PRO A 59 -19.20 -22.15 -15.66
C PRO A 59 -20.35 -21.31 -15.09
N GLU A 60 -21.50 -21.35 -15.75
CA GLU A 60 -22.66 -20.56 -15.36
C GLU A 60 -23.18 -20.93 -13.97
N ASP A 61 -23.16 -22.21 -13.61
CA ASP A 61 -23.63 -22.69 -12.33
C ASP A 61 -22.79 -22.15 -11.17
N VAL A 62 -21.46 -22.04 -11.36
CA VAL A 62 -20.55 -21.46 -10.37
C VAL A 62 -20.86 -19.98 -10.18
N LEU A 63 -20.95 -19.23 -11.30
CA LEU A 63 -21.26 -17.80 -11.25
C LEU A 63 -22.61 -17.54 -10.58
N ARG A 64 -23.68 -18.22 -11.01
CA ARG A 64 -25.01 -18.04 -10.45
C ARG A 64 -25.05 -18.39 -8.98
N ARG A 65 -24.44 -19.48 -8.55
CA ARG A 65 -24.40 -19.91 -7.13
C ARG A 65 -23.80 -18.84 -6.23
N HIS A 66 -22.78 -18.13 -6.67
CA HIS A 66 -22.06 -17.19 -5.82
C HIS A 66 -22.48 -15.72 -6.00
N LEU A 67 -23.19 -15.40 -7.09
CA LEU A 67 -23.76 -14.08 -7.33
C LEU A 67 -25.26 -13.99 -6.95
N ALA A 68 -25.97 -15.12 -6.92
CA ALA A 68 -27.41 -15.12 -6.61
C ALA A 68 -27.68 -14.52 -5.23
N GLY A 69 -28.70 -13.66 -5.18
CA GLY A 69 -29.14 -13.02 -3.95
C GLY A 69 -28.21 -11.96 -3.38
N LEU A 70 -27.11 -11.60 -4.07
CA LEU A 70 -26.28 -10.49 -3.64
C LEU A 70 -27.04 -9.18 -3.74
N THR A 71 -26.79 -8.32 -2.77
CA THR A 71 -27.23 -6.92 -2.73
C THR A 71 -26.02 -6.02 -2.56
N PRO A 72 -26.02 -4.80 -3.09
CA PRO A 72 -24.91 -3.87 -2.86
C PRO A 72 -24.72 -3.63 -1.36
N ASP A 73 -23.48 -3.39 -0.95
CA ASP A 73 -23.15 -3.09 0.43
C ASP A 73 -22.89 -1.59 0.60
N PRO A 74 -23.77 -0.83 1.28
CA PRO A 74 -23.58 0.61 1.44
C PRO A 74 -22.35 0.95 2.28
N MET A 75 -21.90 0.06 3.16
CA MET A 75 -20.68 0.28 3.94
C MET A 75 -19.43 0.21 3.05
N VAL A 76 -19.43 -0.65 2.04
CA VAL A 76 -18.35 -0.74 1.04
C VAL A 76 -18.28 0.58 0.27
N ILE A 77 -19.41 1.10 -0.23
CA ILE A 77 -19.46 2.37 -0.94
C ILE A 77 -19.01 3.53 -0.04
N ALA A 78 -19.49 3.55 1.21
CA ALA A 78 -19.10 4.58 2.18
C ALA A 78 -17.59 4.52 2.47
N ALA A 79 -16.99 3.33 2.58
CA ALA A 79 -15.56 3.14 2.79
C ALA A 79 -14.76 3.58 1.55
N ASP A 80 -15.22 3.22 0.34
CA ASP A 80 -14.56 3.60 -0.92
C ASP A 80 -14.55 5.11 -1.17
N ARG A 81 -15.56 5.84 -0.69
CA ARG A 81 -15.65 7.30 -0.80
C ARG A 81 -14.96 8.06 0.33
N ARG A 82 -14.69 7.40 1.47
CA ARG A 82 -13.90 7.96 2.56
C ARG A 82 -12.42 7.71 2.28
N GLN A 83 -11.63 8.75 2.18
CA GLN A 83 -10.17 8.66 2.10
C GLN A 83 -9.54 9.40 3.29
N PRO A 84 -9.59 8.85 4.51
CA PRO A 84 -9.12 9.54 5.72
C PRO A 84 -7.58 9.60 5.84
N GLU A 85 -6.83 8.84 5.04
CA GLU A 85 -5.39 8.67 5.20
C GLU A 85 -4.56 9.92 4.88
N PHE A 86 -5.11 10.85 4.15
CA PHE A 86 -4.42 12.09 3.82
C PHE A 86 -4.51 13.17 4.92
N SER A 87 -5.14 12.88 6.07
CA SER A 87 -5.33 13.87 7.13
C SER A 87 -4.31 13.79 8.25
N ARG A 88 -3.55 12.70 8.38
CA ARG A 88 -2.57 12.52 9.45
C ARG A 88 -1.18 12.98 9.02
N SER A 89 -0.43 13.58 9.95
CA SER A 89 1.00 13.84 9.74
C SER A 89 1.77 12.51 9.61
N THR A 90 2.95 12.55 8.97
CA THR A 90 3.82 11.37 8.91
C THR A 90 4.21 10.91 10.32
N GLY A 91 4.48 11.84 11.23
CA GLY A 91 4.81 11.54 12.62
C GLY A 91 3.69 10.79 13.34
N ASP A 92 2.45 11.26 13.24
CA ASP A 92 1.29 10.59 13.85
C ASP A 92 1.06 9.20 13.27
N TYR A 93 1.24 9.06 11.95
CA TYR A 93 1.16 7.75 11.32
C TYR A 93 2.23 6.80 11.87
N MET A 94 3.48 7.25 11.99
CA MET A 94 4.57 6.43 12.50
C MET A 94 4.35 6.05 13.97
N HIS A 95 3.95 6.97 14.83
CA HIS A 95 3.64 6.68 16.24
C HIS A 95 2.55 5.60 16.37
N ALA A 96 1.50 5.66 15.54
CA ALA A 96 0.44 4.66 15.57
C ALA A 96 0.87 3.31 14.96
N ALA A 97 1.68 3.34 13.91
CA ALA A 97 2.11 2.16 13.17
C ALA A 97 3.27 1.42 13.84
N VAL A 98 4.22 2.15 14.44
CA VAL A 98 5.46 1.61 15.04
C VAL A 98 5.36 1.69 16.59
N SER A 99 4.25 1.18 17.15
CA SER A 99 4.05 1.19 18.61
C SER A 99 4.89 0.12 19.31
N ASP A 100 5.31 0.40 20.55
CA ASP A 100 6.05 -0.56 21.39
C ASP A 100 5.30 -1.89 21.50
N THR A 101 3.98 -1.85 21.64
CA THR A 101 3.13 -3.06 21.70
C THR A 101 3.25 -3.88 20.43
N ARG A 102 3.22 -3.24 19.23
CA ARG A 102 3.36 -3.97 17.98
C ARG A 102 4.75 -4.58 17.82
N VAL A 103 5.79 -3.84 18.19
CA VAL A 103 7.17 -4.34 18.17
C VAL A 103 7.35 -5.51 19.16
N ALA A 104 6.85 -5.39 20.38
CA ALA A 104 6.92 -6.46 21.38
C ALA A 104 6.18 -7.72 20.92
N THR A 105 4.94 -7.59 20.42
CA THR A 105 4.18 -8.70 19.86
C THR A 105 4.91 -9.30 18.64
N GLY A 106 5.48 -8.47 17.78
CA GLY A 106 6.27 -8.93 16.64
C GLY A 106 7.51 -9.74 17.04
N ARG A 107 8.23 -9.34 18.10
CA ARG A 107 9.35 -10.14 18.64
C ARG A 107 8.90 -11.49 19.16
N GLN A 108 7.77 -11.53 19.87
CA GLN A 108 7.18 -12.80 20.31
C GLN A 108 6.83 -13.69 19.10
N LYS A 109 6.11 -13.15 18.11
CA LYS A 109 5.73 -13.88 16.90
C LYS A 109 6.92 -14.38 16.08
N ARG A 110 7.98 -13.57 15.98
CA ARG A 110 9.24 -13.99 15.36
C ARG A 110 9.86 -15.18 16.06
N THR A 111 9.83 -15.21 17.40
CA THR A 111 10.35 -16.32 18.19
C THR A 111 9.47 -17.57 18.02
N GLU A 112 8.15 -17.42 18.11
CA GLU A 112 7.18 -18.52 17.93
C GLU A 112 7.29 -19.21 16.57
N LEU A 113 7.58 -18.44 15.51
CA LEU A 113 7.63 -18.91 14.13
C LEU A 113 9.06 -18.99 13.58
N SER A 114 10.09 -19.02 14.43
CA SER A 114 11.49 -18.90 13.98
C SER A 114 11.87 -19.91 12.90
N SER A 115 11.53 -21.19 13.08
CA SER A 115 11.84 -22.25 12.11
C SER A 115 11.14 -22.05 10.76
N TRP A 116 9.91 -21.56 10.77
CA TRP A 116 9.17 -21.23 9.55
C TRP A 116 9.74 -20.00 8.85
N LEU A 117 10.09 -18.97 9.60
CA LEU A 117 10.72 -17.78 9.06
C LEU A 117 12.08 -18.08 8.45
N ASP A 118 12.88 -18.95 9.07
CA ASP A 118 14.16 -19.42 8.52
C ASP A 118 13.96 -20.19 7.21
N LEU A 119 12.98 -21.10 7.16
CA LEU A 119 12.63 -21.83 5.94
C LEU A 119 12.21 -20.87 4.81
N ILE A 120 11.33 -19.91 5.12
CA ILE A 120 10.82 -18.91 4.16
C ILE A 120 11.97 -18.02 3.68
N GLN A 121 12.81 -17.52 4.59
CA GLN A 121 13.97 -16.69 4.24
C GLN A 121 14.97 -17.45 3.38
N ASN A 122 15.23 -18.72 3.68
CA ASN A 122 16.10 -19.54 2.85
C ASN A 122 15.54 -19.73 1.44
N ARG A 123 14.24 -19.94 1.31
CA ARG A 123 13.56 -20.19 0.03
C ARG A 123 13.41 -18.93 -0.83
N TYR A 124 12.99 -17.83 -0.23
CA TYR A 124 12.61 -16.60 -0.96
C TYR A 124 13.60 -15.44 -0.84
N GLY A 125 14.55 -15.53 0.09
CA GLY A 125 15.54 -14.50 0.33
C GLY A 125 15.05 -13.27 1.11
N VAL A 126 13.78 -13.26 1.52
CA VAL A 126 13.16 -12.14 2.24
C VAL A 126 13.38 -12.29 3.74
N ASP A 127 13.81 -11.22 4.40
CA ASP A 127 14.13 -11.25 5.83
C ASP A 127 12.88 -11.45 6.68
N GLY A 128 12.91 -12.41 7.60
CA GLY A 128 11.80 -12.75 8.50
C GLY A 128 11.19 -11.55 9.23
N PRO A 129 11.98 -10.61 9.78
CA PRO A 129 11.45 -9.41 10.43
C PRO A 129 10.60 -8.53 9.50
N ILE A 130 10.89 -8.42 8.22
CA ILE A 130 10.08 -7.69 7.23
C ILE A 130 8.71 -8.33 7.08
N LEU A 131 8.67 -9.66 6.99
CA LEU A 131 7.40 -10.42 6.92
C LEU A 131 6.55 -10.20 8.17
N VAL A 132 7.18 -10.23 9.34
CA VAL A 132 6.52 -9.93 10.63
C VAL A 132 6.03 -8.49 10.68
N GLY A 133 6.78 -7.54 10.13
CA GLY A 133 6.38 -6.14 10.01
C GLY A 133 5.12 -5.95 9.16
N ILE A 134 5.08 -6.57 7.98
CA ILE A 134 3.89 -6.59 7.11
C ILE A 134 2.71 -7.22 7.85
N TRP A 135 2.88 -8.40 8.41
CA TRP A 135 1.83 -9.10 9.15
C TRP A 135 1.25 -8.28 10.30
N GLY A 136 2.14 -7.61 11.06
CA GLY A 136 1.73 -6.72 12.15
C GLY A 136 0.94 -5.50 11.70
N LEU A 137 1.29 -4.92 10.55
CA LEU A 137 0.59 -3.75 10.00
C LEU A 137 -0.72 -4.12 9.33
N GLU A 138 -0.76 -5.28 8.65
CA GLU A 138 -1.90 -5.68 7.86
C GLU A 138 -3.09 -6.17 8.70
N SER A 139 -2.84 -6.99 9.68
CA SER A 139 -3.91 -7.61 10.46
C SER A 139 -3.68 -7.63 11.96
N GLY A 140 -2.63 -6.96 12.45
CA GLY A 140 -2.24 -7.12 13.87
C GLY A 140 -1.90 -8.57 14.21
N PHE A 141 -1.09 -9.20 13.37
CA PHE A 141 -0.67 -10.60 13.50
C PHE A 141 -1.83 -11.60 13.41
N GLY A 142 -2.71 -11.40 12.44
CA GLY A 142 -3.83 -12.29 12.14
C GLY A 142 -5.11 -12.03 12.95
N VAL A 143 -5.10 -11.05 13.87
CA VAL A 143 -6.27 -10.76 14.73
C VAL A 143 -7.39 -10.06 13.99
N ALA A 144 -7.08 -9.17 13.04
CA ALA A 144 -8.05 -8.33 12.33
C ALA A 144 -7.92 -8.53 10.81
N GLN A 145 -8.49 -9.62 10.32
CA GLN A 145 -8.41 -9.97 8.89
C GLN A 145 -9.52 -9.34 8.03
N GLY A 146 -10.49 -8.68 8.67
CA GLY A 146 -11.68 -8.10 8.02
C GLY A 146 -12.88 -9.04 8.06
N GLU A 147 -14.09 -8.44 8.06
CA GLU A 147 -15.36 -9.16 8.19
C GLU A 147 -16.25 -9.03 6.94
N PHE A 148 -15.84 -8.25 5.96
CA PHE A 148 -16.61 -8.08 4.74
C PHE A 148 -16.57 -9.36 3.89
N ASP A 149 -17.72 -9.68 3.30
CA ASP A 149 -17.82 -10.70 2.27
C ASP A 149 -17.11 -10.21 1.01
N VAL A 150 -15.99 -10.85 0.64
CA VAL A 150 -15.12 -10.44 -0.47
C VAL A 150 -15.89 -10.42 -1.79
N VAL A 151 -16.71 -11.44 -2.08
CA VAL A 151 -17.50 -11.47 -3.33
C VAL A 151 -18.49 -10.32 -3.38
N ARG A 152 -19.24 -10.08 -2.27
CA ARG A 152 -20.20 -8.99 -2.19
C ARG A 152 -19.53 -7.62 -2.29
N SER A 153 -18.39 -7.44 -1.64
CA SER A 153 -17.61 -6.20 -1.68
C SER A 153 -17.15 -5.87 -3.10
N LEU A 154 -16.54 -6.84 -3.78
CA LEU A 154 -16.06 -6.66 -5.14
C LEU A 154 -17.20 -6.46 -6.14
N ALA A 155 -18.32 -7.19 -5.99
CA ALA A 155 -19.53 -6.97 -6.79
C ALA A 155 -20.10 -5.56 -6.59
N THR A 156 -20.12 -5.07 -5.35
CA THR A 156 -20.57 -3.72 -5.02
C THR A 156 -19.70 -2.65 -5.68
N LEU A 157 -18.37 -2.77 -5.57
CA LEU A 157 -17.41 -1.84 -6.18
C LEU A 157 -17.47 -1.85 -7.72
N ALA A 158 -17.69 -3.03 -8.30
CA ALA A 158 -17.84 -3.17 -9.75
C ALA A 158 -19.13 -2.52 -10.24
N ALA A 159 -20.23 -2.69 -9.52
CA ALA A 159 -21.53 -2.07 -9.84
C ALA A 159 -21.50 -0.55 -9.71
N ASP A 160 -20.88 0.00 -8.63
CA ASP A 160 -20.68 1.46 -8.44
C ASP A 160 -19.93 2.11 -9.61
N GLY A 161 -19.08 1.36 -10.28
CA GLY A 161 -18.47 1.74 -11.56
C GLY A 161 -17.16 2.52 -11.46
N ARG A 162 -16.85 3.17 -10.35
CA ARG A 162 -15.64 3.98 -10.18
C ARG A 162 -14.35 3.17 -10.38
N ARG A 163 -14.37 1.91 -9.96
CA ARG A 163 -13.23 0.99 -10.04
C ARG A 163 -13.62 -0.33 -10.72
N ARG A 164 -14.60 -0.30 -11.63
CA ARG A 164 -15.24 -1.49 -12.23
C ARG A 164 -14.23 -2.51 -12.75
N GLY A 165 -13.32 -2.09 -13.63
CA GLY A 165 -12.40 -3.03 -14.28
C GLY A 165 -11.53 -3.80 -13.31
N TRP A 166 -11.00 -3.09 -12.29
CA TRP A 166 -10.22 -3.72 -11.22
C TRP A 166 -11.10 -4.65 -10.37
N ALA A 167 -12.26 -4.18 -9.93
CA ALA A 167 -13.15 -4.98 -9.07
C ALA A 167 -13.66 -6.24 -9.77
N GLU A 168 -13.98 -6.17 -11.06
CA GLU A 168 -14.34 -7.35 -11.87
C GLU A 168 -13.16 -8.32 -12.00
N SER A 169 -11.93 -7.82 -12.19
CA SER A 169 -10.73 -8.67 -12.24
C SER A 169 -10.51 -9.43 -10.93
N GLU A 170 -10.63 -8.74 -9.79
CA GLU A 170 -10.51 -9.36 -8.47
C GLU A 170 -11.69 -10.33 -8.19
N LEU A 171 -12.89 -10.02 -8.67
CA LEU A 171 -14.03 -10.92 -8.58
C LEU A 171 -13.81 -12.22 -9.38
N TYR A 172 -13.25 -12.14 -10.59
CA TYR A 172 -12.84 -13.32 -11.36
C TYR A 172 -11.80 -14.14 -10.61
N ALA A 173 -10.79 -13.51 -10.02
CA ALA A 173 -9.81 -14.22 -9.20
C ALA A 173 -10.46 -14.91 -7.99
N THR A 174 -11.41 -14.23 -7.33
CA THR A 174 -12.17 -14.82 -6.22
C THR A 174 -12.96 -16.06 -6.67
N MET A 175 -13.59 -16.01 -7.85
CA MET A 175 -14.29 -17.17 -8.42
C MET A 175 -13.32 -18.33 -8.74
N ARG A 176 -12.09 -18.05 -9.17
CA ARG A 176 -11.05 -19.07 -9.38
C ARG A 176 -10.67 -19.77 -8.08
N ILE A 177 -10.49 -19.00 -6.99
CA ILE A 177 -10.19 -19.56 -5.66
C ILE A 177 -11.29 -20.54 -5.24
N ILE A 178 -12.55 -20.17 -5.40
CA ILE A 178 -13.69 -21.03 -5.06
C ILE A 178 -13.75 -22.26 -5.96
N ALA A 179 -13.66 -22.08 -7.26
CA ALA A 179 -13.75 -23.16 -8.24
C ALA A 179 -12.62 -24.19 -8.09
N ALA A 180 -11.43 -23.75 -7.71
CA ALA A 180 -10.29 -24.61 -7.41
C ALA A 180 -10.37 -25.27 -6.01
N GLY A 181 -11.39 -24.99 -5.21
CA GLY A 181 -11.53 -25.53 -3.84
C GLY A 181 -10.48 -25.03 -2.86
N GLN A 182 -9.77 -23.96 -3.19
CA GLN A 182 -8.72 -23.40 -2.33
C GLN A 182 -9.28 -22.73 -1.08
N ALA A 183 -10.46 -22.12 -1.19
CA ALA A 183 -11.21 -21.62 -0.05
C ALA A 183 -12.72 -21.76 -0.29
N ALA A 184 -13.47 -22.07 0.75
CA ALA A 184 -14.92 -22.05 0.70
C ALA A 184 -15.45 -20.60 0.68
N ARG A 185 -16.66 -20.42 0.15
CA ARG A 185 -17.29 -19.09 0.01
C ARG A 185 -17.39 -18.31 1.33
N ASP A 186 -17.66 -19.01 2.42
CA ASP A 186 -17.81 -18.44 3.77
C ASP A 186 -16.46 -18.07 4.42
N GLN A 187 -15.36 -18.66 3.97
CA GLN A 187 -13.99 -18.29 4.39
C GLN A 187 -13.49 -17.00 3.73
N LEU A 188 -14.10 -16.60 2.59
CA LEU A 188 -13.69 -15.41 1.85
C LEU A 188 -14.20 -14.14 2.53
N LYS A 189 -13.63 -13.91 3.72
CA LYS A 189 -13.77 -12.68 4.50
C LYS A 189 -12.51 -11.83 4.35
N GLY A 190 -12.71 -10.50 4.38
CA GLY A 190 -11.58 -9.59 4.21
C GLY A 190 -11.94 -8.14 4.43
N SER A 191 -11.16 -7.24 3.86
CA SER A 191 -11.42 -5.81 3.87
C SER A 191 -12.62 -5.46 2.96
N TRP A 192 -13.15 -4.26 3.11
CA TRP A 192 -14.19 -3.73 2.23
C TRP A 192 -13.76 -3.70 0.73
N ALA A 193 -12.46 -3.67 0.44
CA ALA A 193 -11.89 -3.73 -0.90
C ALA A 193 -11.46 -5.14 -1.33
N GLY A 194 -11.82 -6.19 -0.59
CA GLY A 194 -11.59 -7.56 -0.99
C GLY A 194 -10.21 -8.14 -0.65
N ALA A 195 -9.34 -7.41 0.05
CA ALA A 195 -8.08 -7.98 0.53
C ALA A 195 -8.30 -8.97 1.67
N MET A 196 -7.62 -10.13 1.65
CA MET A 196 -7.96 -11.31 2.41
C MET A 196 -6.82 -11.82 3.30
N GLY A 197 -7.19 -12.50 4.36
CA GLY A 197 -6.29 -13.29 5.21
C GLY A 197 -5.35 -12.45 6.06
N GLN A 198 -4.40 -13.11 6.69
CA GLN A 198 -3.53 -12.54 7.72
C GLN A 198 -2.61 -11.42 7.19
N THR A 199 -2.18 -11.52 5.95
CA THR A 199 -1.34 -10.50 5.28
C THR A 199 -2.10 -9.74 4.21
N GLN A 200 -3.41 -9.93 4.15
CA GLN A 200 -4.34 -9.15 3.34
C GLN A 200 -4.01 -9.15 1.85
N LEU A 201 -3.89 -10.30 1.24
CA LEU A 201 -3.67 -10.44 -0.19
C LEU A 201 -4.92 -10.08 -1.00
N GLU A 202 -4.76 -9.42 -2.14
CA GLU A 202 -5.80 -9.33 -3.15
C GLU A 202 -6.07 -10.73 -3.73
N PRO A 203 -7.31 -11.05 -4.12
CA PRO A 203 -7.62 -12.36 -4.73
C PRO A 203 -6.73 -12.72 -5.91
N SER A 204 -6.40 -11.78 -6.77
CA SER A 204 -5.51 -12.00 -7.90
C SER A 204 -4.08 -12.33 -7.49
N GLU A 205 -3.57 -11.71 -6.40
CA GLU A 205 -2.26 -12.06 -5.85
C GLU A 205 -2.28 -13.43 -5.18
N PHE A 206 -3.36 -13.79 -4.49
CA PHE A 206 -3.53 -15.15 -3.97
C PHE A 206 -3.44 -16.19 -5.10
N VAL A 207 -4.21 -16.03 -6.17
CA VAL A 207 -4.20 -16.96 -7.31
C VAL A 207 -2.82 -17.12 -7.93
N ARG A 208 -2.07 -16.03 -8.01
CA ARG A 208 -0.74 -16.03 -8.66
C ARG A 208 0.39 -16.50 -7.76
N ARG A 209 0.30 -16.26 -6.44
CA ARG A 209 1.48 -16.26 -5.58
C ARG A 209 1.30 -16.94 -4.23
N ALA A 210 0.08 -17.36 -3.87
CA ALA A 210 -0.11 -18.10 -2.62
C ALA A 210 0.65 -19.42 -2.67
N VAL A 211 1.25 -19.78 -1.54
CA VAL A 211 2.09 -20.99 -1.41
C VAL A 211 1.70 -21.75 -0.15
N ASP A 212 1.75 -23.07 -0.24
CA ASP A 212 1.64 -23.99 0.85
C ASP A 212 3.05 -24.19 1.44
N ILE A 213 3.28 -23.65 2.63
CA ILE A 213 4.58 -23.72 3.32
C ILE A 213 4.58 -24.82 4.37
N ASP A 214 3.45 -25.05 5.05
CA ASP A 214 3.33 -26.07 6.08
C ASP A 214 3.07 -27.47 5.49
N GLY A 215 2.78 -27.57 4.19
CA GLY A 215 2.69 -28.82 3.45
C GLY A 215 1.39 -29.59 3.68
N ASP A 216 0.31 -28.92 4.08
CA ASP A 216 -1.00 -29.54 4.33
C ASP A 216 -1.79 -29.81 3.03
N GLY A 217 -1.28 -29.39 1.87
CA GLY A 217 -1.81 -29.65 0.53
C GLY A 217 -2.52 -28.47 -0.13
N LYS A 218 -2.64 -27.32 0.53
CA LYS A 218 -3.21 -26.09 -0.04
C LYS A 218 -2.76 -24.85 0.72
N PRO A 219 -2.56 -23.70 0.05
CA PRO A 219 -2.27 -22.44 0.73
C PRO A 219 -3.46 -21.96 1.56
N ASP A 220 -3.27 -21.78 2.87
CA ASP A 220 -4.27 -21.20 3.80
C ASP A 220 -3.77 -19.90 4.43
N ILE A 221 -3.98 -18.78 3.76
CA ILE A 221 -3.55 -17.46 4.27
C ILE A 221 -4.42 -16.95 5.43
N TRP A 222 -5.52 -17.62 5.76
CA TRP A 222 -6.42 -17.20 6.85
C TRP A 222 -6.05 -17.83 8.18
N ARG A 223 -5.62 -19.11 8.19
CA ARG A 223 -5.38 -19.91 9.41
C ARG A 223 -3.92 -20.30 9.59
N SER A 224 -3.17 -20.48 8.49
CA SER A 224 -1.76 -20.82 8.52
C SER A 224 -0.87 -19.58 8.45
N PRO A 225 -0.26 -19.11 9.57
CA PRO A 225 0.76 -18.07 9.51
C PRO A 225 1.94 -18.42 8.59
N PRO A 226 2.47 -19.66 8.54
CA PRO A 226 3.50 -20.03 7.58
C PRO A 226 3.12 -19.73 6.13
N ASP A 227 1.91 -20.10 5.70
CA ASP A 227 1.45 -19.89 4.34
C ASP A 227 1.25 -18.40 4.02
N ALA A 228 0.66 -17.66 4.96
CA ALA A 228 0.47 -16.22 4.80
C ALA A 228 1.81 -15.49 4.65
N LEU A 229 2.79 -15.81 5.50
CA LEU A 229 4.14 -15.23 5.47
C LEU A 229 4.93 -15.70 4.25
N GLY A 230 4.81 -16.98 3.88
CA GLY A 230 5.44 -17.52 2.68
C GLY A 230 4.90 -16.93 1.40
N SER A 231 3.58 -16.75 1.31
CA SER A 231 2.94 -16.08 0.19
C SER A 231 3.38 -14.62 0.06
N THR A 232 3.48 -13.91 1.18
CA THR A 232 4.05 -12.56 1.24
C THR A 232 5.51 -12.53 0.77
N ALA A 233 6.32 -13.49 1.24
CA ALA A 233 7.72 -13.59 0.83
C ALA A 233 7.86 -13.87 -0.67
N ASN A 234 7.00 -14.74 -1.22
CA ASN A 234 6.97 -15.02 -2.65
C ASN A 234 6.65 -13.73 -3.47
N ILE A 235 5.68 -12.93 -3.02
CA ILE A 235 5.35 -11.64 -3.65
C ILE A 235 6.55 -10.71 -3.67
N LEU A 236 7.20 -10.51 -2.51
CA LEU A 236 8.35 -9.60 -2.39
C LEU A 236 9.56 -10.11 -3.17
N SER A 237 9.83 -11.43 -3.16
CA SER A 237 10.90 -12.06 -3.93
C SER A 237 10.72 -11.83 -5.43
N MET A 238 9.51 -12.05 -5.95
CA MET A 238 9.20 -11.82 -7.36
C MET A 238 9.16 -10.34 -7.75
N ALA A 239 8.95 -9.45 -6.77
CA ALA A 239 9.05 -8.00 -6.95
C ALA A 239 10.52 -7.51 -6.93
N GLY A 240 11.50 -8.41 -6.77
CA GLY A 240 12.92 -8.10 -6.84
C GLY A 240 13.59 -7.83 -5.49
N TRP A 241 13.12 -8.47 -4.40
CA TRP A 241 13.79 -8.38 -3.10
C TRP A 241 15.26 -8.80 -3.20
N ILE A 242 16.14 -7.96 -2.71
CA ILE A 242 17.58 -8.22 -2.69
C ILE A 242 17.97 -8.72 -1.31
N ARG A 243 18.37 -10.01 -1.24
CA ARG A 243 18.81 -10.65 -0.01
C ARG A 243 19.99 -9.90 0.60
N GLY A 244 19.91 -9.60 1.89
CA GLY A 244 20.97 -8.94 2.66
C GLY A 244 21.10 -7.44 2.42
N ALA A 245 20.37 -6.86 1.46
CA ALA A 245 20.31 -5.41 1.31
C ALA A 245 19.32 -4.81 2.33
N SER A 246 19.67 -3.65 2.84
CA SER A 246 18.79 -2.89 3.72
C SER A 246 17.54 -2.40 2.97
N TRP A 247 16.46 -2.19 3.69
CA TRP A 247 15.30 -1.47 3.18
C TRP A 247 15.52 0.05 3.21
N ALA A 248 16.08 0.57 4.29
CA ALA A 248 16.52 1.96 4.48
C ALA A 248 17.54 2.05 5.62
N ARG A 249 18.17 3.22 5.75
CA ARG A 249 18.96 3.63 6.91
C ARG A 249 18.66 5.07 7.25
N GLU A 250 18.47 5.37 8.55
CA GLU A 250 18.39 6.74 9.04
C GLU A 250 19.73 7.44 8.79
N VAL A 251 19.66 8.70 8.36
CA VAL A 251 20.85 9.53 8.10
C VAL A 251 20.70 10.91 8.73
N ILE A 252 21.85 11.49 9.07
CA ILE A 252 21.98 12.88 9.50
C ILE A 252 22.43 13.71 8.29
N LEU A 253 21.68 14.75 8.00
CA LEU A 253 21.98 15.70 6.93
C LEU A 253 22.88 16.82 7.47
N PRO A 254 23.84 17.33 6.67
CA PRO A 254 24.67 18.46 7.08
C PRO A 254 23.84 19.75 7.21
N SER A 255 24.35 20.71 7.97
CA SER A 255 23.74 22.05 8.02
C SER A 255 23.72 22.67 6.62
N GLY A 256 22.61 23.32 6.26
CA GLY A 256 22.43 23.93 4.95
C GLY A 256 22.25 22.95 3.81
N PHE A 257 21.83 21.71 4.10
CA PHE A 257 21.60 20.66 3.09
C PHE A 257 20.59 21.14 2.01
N ASP A 258 20.92 20.85 0.75
CA ASP A 258 20.03 21.12 -0.38
C ASP A 258 18.98 20.02 -0.54
N TYR A 259 17.75 20.29 -0.09
CA TYR A 259 16.63 19.35 -0.19
C TYR A 259 16.11 19.16 -1.63
N SER A 260 16.63 19.90 -2.63
CA SER A 260 16.20 19.70 -4.03
C SER A 260 16.56 18.30 -4.54
N VAL A 261 17.56 17.66 -3.94
CA VAL A 261 18.00 16.30 -4.28
C VAL A 261 17.17 15.20 -3.60
N THR A 262 16.23 15.56 -2.70
CA THR A 262 15.32 14.56 -2.10
C THR A 262 14.33 14.03 -3.13
N GLU A 263 14.00 12.74 -3.04
CA GLU A 263 13.07 12.06 -3.97
C GLU A 263 13.53 12.06 -5.44
N GLY A 264 14.77 12.43 -5.68
CA GLY A 264 15.40 12.60 -6.99
C GLY A 264 16.35 11.47 -7.35
N PRO A 265 17.64 11.76 -7.53
CA PRO A 265 18.59 10.82 -8.10
C PRO A 265 18.80 9.60 -7.20
N LYS A 266 18.98 8.44 -7.85
CA LYS A 266 19.43 7.22 -7.19
C LYS A 266 20.94 7.11 -7.35
N ASN A 267 21.66 7.23 -6.22
CA ASN A 267 23.11 7.18 -6.19
C ASN A 267 23.60 6.20 -5.11
N PRO A 268 24.80 5.63 -5.22
CA PRO A 268 25.36 4.78 -4.17
C PRO A 268 25.61 5.60 -2.90
N PRO A 269 25.66 4.96 -1.71
CA PRO A 269 25.91 5.63 -0.43
C PRO A 269 27.15 6.53 -0.42
N ALA A 270 28.22 6.16 -1.13
CA ALA A 270 29.43 6.97 -1.24
C ALA A 270 29.17 8.37 -1.83
N TRP A 271 28.25 8.48 -2.79
CA TRP A 271 27.87 9.77 -3.37
C TRP A 271 27.18 10.66 -2.33
N TRP A 272 26.28 10.09 -1.55
CA TRP A 272 25.59 10.78 -0.46
C TRP A 272 26.55 11.20 0.65
N THR A 273 27.51 10.33 0.98
CA THR A 273 28.55 10.64 1.96
C THR A 273 29.42 11.81 1.50
N ALA A 274 29.72 11.92 0.20
CA ALA A 274 30.45 13.07 -0.36
C ALA A 274 29.68 14.39 -0.23
N LEU A 275 28.34 14.35 -0.15
CA LEU A 275 27.49 15.49 0.18
C LEU A 275 27.38 15.77 1.70
N GLY A 276 28.11 15.05 2.52
CA GLY A 276 28.11 15.21 3.98
C GLY A 276 27.01 14.42 4.69
N VAL A 277 26.23 13.60 3.98
CA VAL A 277 25.21 12.72 4.58
C VAL A 277 25.91 11.58 5.33
N LYS A 278 25.54 11.34 6.59
CA LYS A 278 26.13 10.31 7.44
C LYS A 278 25.04 9.41 7.98
N ARG A 279 25.36 8.13 8.19
CA ARG A 279 24.44 7.25 8.93
C ARG A 279 24.23 7.79 10.35
N ALA A 280 23.00 7.75 10.82
CA ALA A 280 22.66 8.27 12.15
C ALA A 280 23.26 7.45 13.28
N ASP A 281 23.48 6.13 13.05
CA ASP A 281 24.12 5.22 14.00
C ASP A 281 25.65 5.29 13.99
N GLY A 282 26.25 6.11 13.12
CA GLY A 282 27.69 6.27 12.95
C GLY A 282 28.42 5.07 12.36
N ALA A 283 27.73 4.02 11.95
CA ALA A 283 28.34 2.83 11.39
C ALA A 283 28.69 3.00 9.90
N ASP A 284 29.59 2.19 9.39
CA ASP A 284 29.90 2.11 7.96
C ASP A 284 28.76 1.42 7.17
N TRP A 285 28.75 1.69 5.86
CA TRP A 285 27.86 0.98 4.95
C TRP A 285 28.31 -0.47 4.78
N ASN A 286 27.40 -1.43 4.90
CA ASN A 286 27.74 -2.83 4.61
C ASN A 286 28.05 -3.02 3.12
N ALA A 287 28.71 -4.14 2.77
CA ALA A 287 29.17 -4.40 1.40
C ALA A 287 28.01 -4.45 0.39
N VAL A 288 26.84 -4.99 0.78
CA VAL A 288 25.66 -5.09 -0.10
C VAL A 288 25.09 -3.71 -0.35
N ASP A 289 24.83 -2.94 0.72
CA ASP A 289 24.26 -1.58 0.62
C ASP A 289 25.20 -0.64 -0.17
N SER A 290 26.53 -0.76 0.01
CA SER A 290 27.53 0.06 -0.71
C SER A 290 27.42 -0.05 -2.23
N GLY A 291 27.01 -1.23 -2.73
CA GLY A 291 26.82 -1.49 -4.15
C GLY A 291 25.43 -1.10 -4.69
N GLN A 292 24.49 -0.65 -3.84
CA GLN A 292 23.14 -0.33 -4.24
C GLN A 292 22.95 1.17 -4.48
N ALA A 293 22.17 1.50 -5.50
CA ALA A 293 21.68 2.87 -5.66
C ALA A 293 20.50 3.13 -4.70
N CYS A 294 20.63 4.18 -3.90
CA CYS A 294 19.62 4.60 -2.93
C CYS A 294 19.16 6.03 -3.18
N SER A 295 17.98 6.38 -2.69
CA SER A 295 17.42 7.74 -2.75
C SER A 295 17.30 8.31 -1.36
N LEU A 296 17.47 9.62 -1.22
CA LEU A 296 17.20 10.32 0.03
C LEU A 296 15.73 10.73 0.11
N ILE A 297 15.10 10.44 1.24
CA ILE A 297 13.78 10.95 1.58
C ILE A 297 13.80 11.65 2.94
N ALA A 298 13.04 12.74 3.07
CA ALA A 298 12.80 13.47 4.32
C ALA A 298 11.27 13.64 4.50
N PRO A 299 10.58 12.59 5.01
CA PRO A 299 9.11 12.54 4.98
C PRO A 299 8.40 13.59 5.83
N ALA A 300 9.10 14.14 6.82
CA ALA A 300 8.65 15.24 7.69
C ALA A 300 9.58 16.46 7.58
N GLY A 301 10.15 16.68 6.39
CA GLY A 301 11.05 17.79 6.11
C GLY A 301 12.31 17.80 6.96
N ALA A 302 12.86 18.99 7.16
CA ALA A 302 14.09 19.23 7.92
C ALA A 302 13.94 18.94 9.44
N ALA A 303 12.72 18.96 9.95
CA ALA A 303 12.45 18.76 11.38
C ALA A 303 12.35 17.29 11.78
N GLY A 304 12.27 16.37 10.82
CA GLY A 304 12.08 14.94 11.06
C GLY A 304 13.24 14.07 10.60
N PRO A 305 13.11 12.75 10.80
CA PRO A 305 14.09 11.80 10.34
C PRO A 305 14.25 11.81 8.82
N ALA A 306 15.49 11.71 8.35
CA ALA A 306 15.83 11.50 6.95
C ALA A 306 16.36 10.07 6.75
N PHE A 307 16.11 9.50 5.57
CA PHE A 307 16.49 8.13 5.26
C PHE A 307 17.12 8.04 3.88
N LEU A 308 18.20 7.26 3.76
CA LEU A 308 18.57 6.66 2.49
C LEU A 308 17.75 5.38 2.33
N VAL A 309 16.87 5.36 1.33
CA VAL A 309 16.01 4.22 1.00
C VAL A 309 16.62 3.42 -0.14
N PHE A 310 16.73 2.11 0.05
CA PHE A 310 17.35 1.16 -0.87
C PHE A 310 16.31 0.47 -1.76
N PRO A 311 16.70 -0.35 -2.74
CA PRO A 311 15.77 -1.06 -3.61
C PRO A 311 14.67 -1.81 -2.85
N ASN A 312 14.97 -2.45 -1.71
CA ASN A 312 14.00 -3.18 -0.89
C ASN A 312 12.86 -2.30 -0.34
N HIS A 313 13.09 -1.01 -0.12
CA HIS A 313 12.02 -0.07 0.22
C HIS A 313 10.96 0.01 -0.89
N PHE A 314 11.41 0.06 -2.14
CA PHE A 314 10.50 0.11 -3.29
C PHE A 314 9.81 -1.22 -3.52
N VAL A 315 10.45 -2.35 -3.17
CA VAL A 315 9.80 -3.67 -3.17
C VAL A 315 8.68 -3.71 -2.11
N ILE A 316 8.90 -3.21 -0.89
CA ILE A 316 7.82 -3.09 0.11
C ILE A 316 6.67 -2.22 -0.45
N ARG A 317 6.98 -1.16 -1.19
CA ARG A 317 5.97 -0.30 -1.82
C ARG A 317 5.17 -1.00 -2.92
N THR A 318 5.61 -2.11 -3.49
CA THR A 318 4.77 -2.90 -4.40
C THR A 318 3.63 -3.61 -3.67
N TYR A 319 3.81 -3.89 -2.37
CA TYR A 319 2.76 -4.45 -1.52
C TYR A 319 1.70 -3.40 -1.17
N ASN A 320 2.15 -2.19 -0.85
CA ASN A 320 1.30 -1.02 -0.65
C ASN A 320 2.08 0.23 -1.07
N ASN A 321 1.62 0.92 -2.12
CA ASN A 321 2.33 2.04 -2.74
C ASN A 321 2.30 3.33 -1.90
N SER A 322 2.78 3.22 -0.66
CA SER A 322 2.91 4.32 0.29
C SER A 322 4.31 4.34 0.89
N THR A 323 4.96 5.51 0.84
CA THR A 323 6.24 5.73 1.52
C THR A 323 6.09 5.55 3.03
N SER A 324 5.02 6.06 3.62
CA SER A 324 4.75 5.91 5.06
C SER A 324 4.51 4.46 5.44
N TYR A 325 3.81 3.68 4.62
CA TYR A 325 3.65 2.25 4.85
C TYR A 325 4.99 1.52 4.82
N ALA A 326 5.79 1.72 3.79
CA ALA A 326 7.09 1.06 3.66
C ALA A 326 8.05 1.42 4.80
N LEU A 327 8.06 2.70 5.24
CA LEU A 327 8.77 3.13 6.43
C LEU A 327 8.27 2.41 7.69
N ALA A 328 6.96 2.32 7.88
CA ALA A 328 6.40 1.66 9.06
C ALA A 328 6.72 0.16 9.09
N VAL A 329 6.60 -0.54 7.94
CA VAL A 329 7.02 -1.95 7.81
C VAL A 329 8.47 -2.11 8.24
N GLY A 330 9.37 -1.31 7.65
CA GLY A 330 10.79 -1.39 7.92
C GLY A 330 11.14 -1.05 9.37
N LEU A 331 10.56 0.01 9.94
CA LEU A 331 10.81 0.39 11.34
C LEU A 331 10.28 -0.63 12.34
N VAL A 332 9.12 -1.27 12.05
CA VAL A 332 8.65 -2.40 12.86
C VAL A 332 9.61 -3.58 12.74
N ALA A 333 10.08 -3.88 11.53
CA ALA A 333 11.06 -4.96 11.30
C ALA A 333 12.39 -4.71 12.03
N ASP A 334 12.89 -3.48 11.98
CA ASP A 334 14.10 -3.07 12.71
C ASP A 334 13.88 -3.24 14.23
N GLY A 335 12.75 -2.76 14.76
CA GLY A 335 12.40 -2.95 16.15
C GLY A 335 12.26 -4.42 16.56
N VAL A 336 11.64 -5.24 15.72
CA VAL A 336 11.53 -6.72 15.90
C VAL A 336 12.91 -7.37 15.90
N SER A 337 13.85 -6.85 15.13
CA SER A 337 15.24 -7.32 15.09
C SER A 337 16.10 -6.85 16.28
N GLY A 338 15.58 -5.95 17.11
CA GLY A 338 16.30 -5.41 18.24
C GLY A 338 17.14 -4.16 17.92
N ALA A 339 16.93 -3.55 16.74
CA ALA A 339 17.58 -2.28 16.43
C ALA A 339 17.17 -1.18 17.43
N PRO A 340 18.05 -0.22 17.73
CA PRO A 340 17.71 0.93 18.55
C PRO A 340 16.64 1.80 17.85
N PRO A 341 15.90 2.61 18.62
CA PRO A 341 14.99 3.60 18.05
C PRO A 341 15.75 4.62 17.19
N LEU A 342 15.00 5.35 16.35
CA LEU A 342 15.56 6.44 15.54
C LEU A 342 16.25 7.48 16.41
N VAL A 343 17.36 8.01 15.93
CA VAL A 343 18.10 9.10 16.57
C VAL A 343 17.32 10.40 16.50
N THR A 344 16.72 10.68 15.31
CA THR A 344 15.89 11.85 15.10
C THR A 344 14.43 11.51 15.42
N ARG A 345 13.79 12.33 16.23
CA ARG A 345 12.37 12.16 16.57
C ARG A 345 11.47 12.68 15.45
N TRP A 346 10.32 12.02 15.28
CA TRP A 346 9.26 12.57 14.44
C TRP A 346 8.71 13.84 15.08
N PRO A 347 8.53 14.93 14.30
CA PRO A 347 7.90 16.15 14.81
C PRO A 347 6.43 15.90 15.15
N VAL A 348 5.95 16.62 16.18
CA VAL A 348 4.52 16.68 16.48
C VAL A 348 3.92 17.80 15.66
N GLU A 349 3.02 17.48 14.74
CA GLU A 349 2.45 18.43 13.80
C GLU A 349 0.92 18.43 13.89
N ALA A 350 0.32 19.59 13.73
CA ALA A 350 -1.12 19.67 13.59
C ALA A 350 -1.59 19.01 12.27
N PRO A 351 -2.70 18.25 12.28
CA PRO A 351 -3.22 17.65 11.06
C PRO A 351 -3.66 18.72 10.06
N ILE A 352 -3.40 18.47 8.78
CA ILE A 352 -3.78 19.39 7.70
C ILE A 352 -5.00 18.82 6.98
N SER A 353 -6.11 19.52 6.99
CA SER A 353 -7.33 19.09 6.28
C SER A 353 -7.10 19.06 4.77
N GLN A 354 -7.91 18.27 4.04
CA GLN A 354 -7.86 18.25 2.58
C GLN A 354 -8.09 19.65 2.01
N ALA A 355 -9.06 20.40 2.54
CA ALA A 355 -9.32 21.77 2.11
C ALA A 355 -8.10 22.70 2.30
N ALA A 356 -7.37 22.57 3.42
CA ALA A 356 -6.16 23.34 3.66
C ALA A 356 -5.02 22.98 2.68
N ARG A 357 -4.86 21.69 2.34
CA ARG A 357 -3.87 21.23 1.34
C ARG A 357 -4.22 21.74 -0.06
N THR A 358 -5.49 21.60 -0.47
CA THR A 358 -5.98 22.14 -1.75
C THR A 358 -5.82 23.66 -1.80
N GLY A 359 -6.14 24.36 -0.69
CA GLY A 359 -5.94 25.82 -0.57
C GLY A 359 -4.46 26.22 -0.69
N ALA A 360 -3.54 25.45 -0.09
CA ALA A 360 -2.10 25.70 -0.22
C ALA A 360 -1.61 25.50 -1.66
N GLN A 361 -2.08 24.45 -2.36
CA GLN A 361 -1.77 24.24 -3.77
C GLN A 361 -2.30 25.41 -4.65
N ALA A 362 -3.54 25.83 -4.43
CA ALA A 362 -4.12 26.96 -5.14
C ALA A 362 -3.35 28.28 -4.85
N ALA A 363 -2.90 28.47 -3.61
CA ALA A 363 -2.08 29.61 -3.23
C ALA A 363 -0.71 29.60 -3.94
N LEU A 364 -0.05 28.45 -4.04
CA LEU A 364 1.20 28.28 -4.81
C LEU A 364 0.99 28.68 -6.28
N ILE A 365 -0.08 28.23 -6.92
CA ILE A 365 -0.41 28.61 -8.31
C ILE A 365 -0.53 30.13 -8.43
N LYS A 366 -1.31 30.76 -7.54
CA LYS A 366 -1.49 32.20 -7.55
C LYS A 366 -0.20 33.01 -7.34
N LEU A 367 0.74 32.43 -6.60
CA LEU A 367 2.07 32.99 -6.34
C LEU A 367 3.10 32.68 -7.44
N GLY A 368 2.69 31.99 -8.52
CA GLY A 368 3.54 31.68 -9.68
C GLY A 368 4.38 30.41 -9.56
N PHE A 369 4.05 29.52 -8.62
CA PHE A 369 4.69 28.21 -8.48
C PHE A 369 3.75 27.11 -9.01
N ASP A 370 4.28 26.06 -9.66
CA ASP A 370 3.47 24.95 -10.22
C ASP A 370 3.46 23.72 -9.30
N PRO A 371 2.44 23.55 -8.44
CA PRO A 371 2.26 22.36 -7.62
C PRO A 371 1.54 21.21 -8.36
N GLY A 372 1.14 21.40 -9.62
CA GLY A 372 0.17 20.55 -10.32
C GLY A 372 -1.28 20.93 -9.99
N ALA A 373 -2.20 20.00 -10.21
CA ALA A 373 -3.63 20.22 -9.89
C ALA A 373 -3.83 20.37 -8.37
N PRO A 374 -4.72 21.30 -7.93
CA PRO A 374 -5.04 21.48 -6.52
C PRO A 374 -6.03 20.40 -6.03
N ASP A 375 -5.56 19.15 -5.93
CA ASP A 375 -6.33 17.95 -5.56
C ASP A 375 -6.24 17.62 -4.05
N GLY A 376 -5.38 18.33 -3.31
CA GLY A 376 -5.10 18.08 -1.89
C GLY A 376 -4.09 16.97 -1.65
N VAL A 377 -3.48 16.40 -2.72
CA VAL A 377 -2.42 15.40 -2.61
C VAL A 377 -1.05 16.08 -2.70
N ILE A 378 -0.28 16.01 -1.60
CA ILE A 378 1.07 16.60 -1.55
C ILE A 378 2.07 15.65 -2.23
N GLY A 379 2.03 15.63 -3.55
CA GLY A 379 2.91 14.84 -4.41
C GLY A 379 4.26 15.50 -4.68
N THR A 380 5.09 14.86 -5.52
CA THR A 380 6.43 15.35 -5.87
C THR A 380 6.42 16.76 -6.48
N LYS A 381 5.45 17.07 -7.36
CA LYS A 381 5.30 18.42 -7.94
C LYS A 381 4.98 19.46 -6.87
N THR A 382 4.03 19.16 -5.98
CA THR A 382 3.66 20.07 -4.89
C THR A 382 4.85 20.32 -3.97
N ARG A 383 5.62 19.28 -3.62
CA ARG A 383 6.83 19.46 -2.80
C ARG A 383 7.92 20.26 -3.50
N ALA A 384 8.09 20.10 -4.81
CA ALA A 384 9.01 20.93 -5.59
C ALA A 384 8.59 22.41 -5.61
N ALA A 385 7.30 22.69 -5.82
CA ALA A 385 6.75 24.04 -5.76
C ALA A 385 6.91 24.66 -4.36
N LEU A 386 6.65 23.88 -3.29
CA LEU A 386 6.89 24.29 -1.91
C LEU A 386 8.36 24.67 -1.67
N ARG A 387 9.32 23.82 -2.10
CA ARG A 387 10.76 24.14 -2.00
C ARG A 387 11.09 25.46 -2.69
N SER A 388 10.58 25.67 -3.90
CA SER A 388 10.82 26.90 -4.64
C SER A 388 10.25 28.14 -3.92
N TRP A 389 9.03 28.02 -3.38
CA TRP A 389 8.41 29.07 -2.59
C TRP A 389 9.18 29.33 -1.28
N GLN A 390 9.50 28.29 -0.53
CA GLN A 390 10.29 28.37 0.71
C GLN A 390 11.63 29.07 0.46
N ALA A 391 12.37 28.66 -0.59
CA ALA A 391 13.64 29.29 -0.97
C ALA A 391 13.48 30.78 -1.28
N SER A 392 12.41 31.19 -2.01
CA SER A 392 12.14 32.58 -2.31
C SER A 392 11.83 33.44 -1.08
N ARG A 393 11.47 32.79 0.03
CA ARG A 393 11.20 33.41 1.34
C ARG A 393 12.35 33.23 2.34
N LYS A 394 13.49 32.67 1.90
CA LYS A 394 14.68 32.36 2.73
C LYS A 394 14.34 31.42 3.91
N LEU A 395 13.33 30.58 3.73
CA LEU A 395 12.99 29.48 4.63
C LEU A 395 13.83 28.25 4.28
N VAL A 396 13.88 27.27 5.18
CA VAL A 396 14.43 25.95 4.83
C VAL A 396 13.59 25.35 3.72
N ALA A 397 14.19 25.14 2.55
CA ALA A 397 13.50 24.72 1.34
C ALA A 397 13.39 23.17 1.29
N ASP A 398 12.72 22.57 2.26
CA ASP A 398 12.58 21.13 2.41
C ASP A 398 11.36 20.52 1.66
N GLY A 399 10.43 21.38 1.23
CA GLY A 399 9.22 20.96 0.52
C GLY A 399 8.17 20.29 1.42
N HIS A 400 8.33 20.38 2.74
CA HIS A 400 7.35 19.88 3.68
C HIS A 400 6.27 20.92 3.96
N LEU A 401 5.00 20.50 3.93
CA LEU A 401 3.87 21.36 4.22
C LEU A 401 3.40 21.14 5.65
N THR A 402 3.49 22.18 6.49
CA THR A 402 2.87 22.20 7.82
C THR A 402 1.56 23.00 7.79
N ALA A 403 0.76 22.91 8.85
CA ALA A 403 -0.47 23.70 8.98
C ALA A 403 -0.19 25.22 8.97
N GLU A 404 0.91 25.62 9.62
CA GLU A 404 1.39 27.01 9.67
C GLU A 404 1.79 27.50 8.26
N LEU A 405 2.55 26.69 7.52
CA LEU A 405 2.95 27.03 6.16
C LEU A 405 1.75 27.09 5.21
N ALA A 406 0.77 26.19 5.36
CA ALA A 406 -0.46 26.22 4.57
C ALA A 406 -1.23 27.52 4.81
N SER A 407 -1.31 27.98 6.06
CA SER A 407 -1.94 29.27 6.42
C SER A 407 -1.15 30.45 5.87
N SER A 408 0.17 30.45 6.02
CA SER A 408 1.04 31.52 5.51
C SER A 408 0.93 31.69 3.99
N LEU A 409 0.94 30.59 3.24
CA LEU A 409 0.74 30.56 1.80
C LEU A 409 -0.61 31.19 1.39
N GLN A 410 -1.69 30.83 2.08
CA GLN A 410 -3.03 31.34 1.77
C GLN A 410 -3.14 32.83 2.08
N VAL A 411 -2.58 33.29 3.19
CA VAL A 411 -2.55 34.73 3.56
C VAL A 411 -1.74 35.51 2.53
N GLU A 412 -0.56 35.03 2.16
CA GLU A 412 0.29 35.70 1.16
C GLU A 412 -0.42 35.78 -0.21
N ALA A 413 -1.01 34.68 -0.64
CA ALA A 413 -1.76 34.64 -1.89
C ALA A 413 -2.99 35.59 -1.86
N ALA A 414 -3.65 35.75 -0.72
CA ALA A 414 -4.77 36.68 -0.58
C ALA A 414 -4.34 38.15 -0.79
N GLY A 415 -3.14 38.53 -0.33
CA GLY A 415 -2.57 39.84 -0.51
C GLY A 415 -1.88 40.11 -1.86
N ALA A 416 -1.61 39.06 -2.64
CA ALA A 416 -0.99 39.20 -3.95
C ALA A 416 -1.99 39.73 -4.98
N ALA A 417 -1.57 40.75 -5.75
CA ALA A 417 -2.34 41.19 -6.89
C ALA A 417 -2.53 40.07 -7.90
N PRO A 418 -3.66 40.02 -8.65
CA PRO A 418 -3.86 38.98 -9.65
C PRO A 418 -2.72 39.04 -10.68
N THR A 419 -1.98 37.96 -10.84
CA THR A 419 -1.03 37.80 -11.94
C THR A 419 -1.83 37.78 -13.23
N THR A 420 -1.76 38.87 -14.00
CA THR A 420 -2.34 38.90 -15.36
C THR A 420 -1.59 37.88 -16.22
N PRO A 421 -2.29 37.03 -17.00
CA PRO A 421 -1.68 35.99 -17.83
C PRO A 421 -0.80 36.55 -18.93
#